data_dd256c39368d56b7cc723aaf8602ad9b
#
_entry.id   dd256c39368d56b7cc723aaf8602ad9b
#
_cell.length_a   1.000
_cell.length_b   1.000
_cell.length_c   1.000
_cell.angle_alpha   90.00
_cell.angle_beta   90.00
_cell.angle_gamma   90.00
#
_symmetry.space_group_name_H-M   'P 1'
#
loop_
_entity.id
_entity.type
_entity.pdbx_description
1 polymer ?
#
loop_
_entity_poly.entity_id
_entity_poly.type
_entity_poly.pdbx_seq_one_letter_code
_entity_poly.pdbx_strand_id
1 'polypeptide(L)'
;MRGGGVFRECPIYGIILCILHEFSLSFIVGPYKLLIEKDEEWDLVVLGAGSAGYVGAVRASELGMKVLVLDPGELGGTCLHQGCIPTKVLLEVGGRLRVCDEGSDTGVSYARPVLDAGRLNAFRKSTVDRLSRGIALLFKNHGVTYRKAKGRLDGPGIVLQEGEGPVRLRARNILLATGSMPRLLPAIPFDGSLVLSSTDLLRRESFAGRFAIVGGGAIGCEFAEILSAFGCETHLFEREPRLLPTEDPELGAALEKELSQKSVSIKTGVGRLLFERKKQDGQETAFLSGQTDNGEFSLTVDCVLVAVGRSPVTESLGLETVGLFPGTGGFLSVSPCGETAVPGVYAAGDLAGGLLLAHKASRQAVIAVESMAGRSPSPYDPTRIPRVVYTHPEVVSIGLTREEAEREGRSVREGRFPLLANGRSLTMGQRRGFIKNVIEEGTERVLGMHGIGPHLSEMMGGMALAMGLSDGLSRLAETVFPHPTVSEALHEAILDGMAAGEKPSSPGKRG
;
A
#
# COMPACT_ATOMS: atom_id res chain seq x y z
N MET A 1 -34.17 66.87 -31.32
CA MET A 1 -33.47 66.94 -32.64
C MET A 1 -32.44 65.80 -32.60
N ARG A 2 -32.82 64.73 -33.22
CA ARG A 2 -32.44 64.21 -34.56
C ARG A 2 -30.94 63.99 -34.74
N GLY A 3 -30.61 62.70 -34.98
CA GLY A 3 -29.58 62.12 -35.80
C GLY A 3 -29.16 60.75 -35.29
N GLY A 4 -29.62 59.76 -35.66
CA GLY A 4 -29.96 58.75 -36.64
C GLY A 4 -28.74 58.31 -37.44
N GLY A 5 -28.06 57.20 -37.02
CA GLY A 5 -27.03 56.54 -37.78
C GLY A 5 -27.32 55.06 -37.86
N VAL A 6 -27.88 54.69 -39.02
CA VAL A 6 -28.20 53.29 -39.42
C VAL A 6 -26.89 52.58 -39.77
N PHE A 7 -26.51 51.57 -39.01
CA PHE A 7 -25.54 50.60 -39.51
C PHE A 7 -26.30 49.51 -40.28
N ARG A 8 -26.06 49.48 -41.57
CA ARG A 8 -26.51 48.42 -42.49
C ARG A 8 -25.85 47.11 -42.12
N GLU A 9 -26.65 46.10 -41.81
CA GLU A 9 -26.25 44.72 -41.71
C GLU A 9 -25.64 44.23 -43.03
N CYS A 10 -24.45 43.74 -42.98
CA CYS A 10 -23.78 43.09 -44.12
C CYS A 10 -24.23 41.60 -44.14
N PRO A 11 -24.95 41.14 -45.20
CA PRO A 11 -25.53 39.80 -45.19
C PRO A 11 -24.53 38.65 -45.26
N ILE A 12 -23.22 38.95 -45.37
CA ILE A 12 -22.19 37.95 -45.52
C ILE A 12 -21.77 37.34 -44.16
N TYR A 13 -21.95 38.04 -43.04
CA TYR A 13 -21.60 37.53 -41.69
C TYR A 13 -22.61 36.50 -41.13
N GLY A 14 -23.89 36.57 -41.51
CA GLY A 14 -24.91 35.63 -41.05
C GLY A 14 -24.80 34.22 -41.65
N ILE A 15 -24.21 34.10 -42.83
CA ILE A 15 -24.07 32.81 -43.53
C ILE A 15 -22.86 32.03 -43.04
N ILE A 16 -21.82 32.71 -42.58
CA ILE A 16 -20.61 32.06 -42.06
C ILE A 16 -20.86 31.43 -40.65
N LEU A 17 -21.73 32.02 -39.82
CA LEU A 17 -22.04 31.47 -38.50
C LEU A 17 -22.98 30.24 -38.52
N CYS A 18 -23.84 30.13 -39.51
CA CYS A 18 -24.75 28.97 -39.67
C CYS A 18 -24.07 27.73 -40.27
N ILE A 19 -23.03 27.92 -41.07
CA ILE A 19 -22.29 26.80 -41.73
C ILE A 19 -21.30 26.14 -40.78
N LEU A 20 -20.88 26.82 -39.71
CA LEU A 20 -19.95 26.27 -38.74
C LEU A 20 -20.55 25.28 -37.72
N HIS A 21 -21.88 25.13 -37.72
CA HIS A 21 -22.55 24.25 -36.75
C HIS A 21 -22.81 22.81 -37.23
N GLU A 22 -22.72 22.52 -38.54
CA GLU A 22 -23.05 21.21 -39.10
C GLU A 22 -21.98 20.48 -39.91
N PHE A 23 -20.81 21.08 -40.21
CA PHE A 23 -19.77 20.41 -40.98
C PHE A 23 -18.39 20.63 -40.39
N SER A 24 -17.72 19.50 -40.07
CA SER A 24 -16.28 19.41 -39.77
C SER A 24 -15.48 19.79 -41.03
N LEU A 25 -15.27 21.07 -41.31
CA LEU A 25 -14.47 21.52 -42.44
C LEU A 25 -13.04 21.88 -41.98
N SER A 26 -12.10 21.07 -42.42
CA SER A 26 -10.67 21.36 -42.31
C SER A 26 -10.30 22.49 -43.26
N PHE A 27 -10.03 23.69 -42.76
CA PHE A 27 -9.41 24.76 -43.54
C PHE A 27 -7.88 24.66 -43.48
N ILE A 28 -7.25 24.43 -44.60
CA ILE A 28 -5.79 24.52 -44.76
C ILE A 28 -5.45 25.98 -45.05
N VAL A 29 -4.92 26.70 -44.10
CA VAL A 29 -4.33 28.02 -44.27
C VAL A 29 -2.84 27.92 -43.93
N GLY A 30 -1.98 27.74 -44.91
CA GLY A 30 -0.54 27.67 -44.74
C GLY A 30 -0.03 26.34 -44.15
N PRO A 31 1.25 26.24 -43.75
CA PRO A 31 1.82 25.02 -43.23
C PRO A 31 1.34 24.63 -41.79
N TYR A 32 0.41 25.38 -41.21
CA TYR A 32 -0.15 25.11 -39.90
C TYR A 32 -1.59 24.58 -40.04
N LYS A 33 -1.73 23.28 -39.82
CA LYS A 33 -3.01 22.60 -39.69
C LYS A 33 -3.62 23.03 -38.35
N LEU A 34 -4.58 23.98 -38.34
CA LEU A 34 -5.40 24.23 -37.14
C LEU A 34 -6.33 23.02 -37.01
N LEU A 35 -5.92 22.03 -36.26
CA LEU A 35 -6.82 21.00 -35.74
C LEU A 35 -7.66 21.70 -34.66
N ILE A 36 -8.91 22.04 -34.97
CA ILE A 36 -9.92 22.32 -33.93
C ILE A 36 -10.24 20.94 -33.37
N GLU A 37 -9.41 20.46 -32.46
CA GLU A 37 -9.72 19.25 -31.69
C GLU A 37 -10.90 19.58 -30.79
N LYS A 38 -11.99 18.82 -30.94
CA LYS A 38 -13.14 18.89 -30.06
C LYS A 38 -12.66 18.35 -28.72
N ASP A 39 -12.48 19.23 -27.74
CA ASP A 39 -12.11 18.81 -26.37
C ASP A 39 -13.15 17.79 -25.88
N GLU A 40 -12.70 16.62 -25.48
CA GLU A 40 -13.57 15.62 -24.86
C GLU A 40 -13.88 16.07 -23.43
N GLU A 41 -15.16 16.12 -23.08
CA GLU A 41 -15.60 16.55 -21.74
C GLU A 41 -15.93 15.37 -20.83
N TRP A 42 -15.43 15.42 -19.61
CA TRP A 42 -15.56 14.41 -18.57
C TRP A 42 -15.92 15.05 -17.23
N ASP A 43 -16.74 14.38 -16.43
CA ASP A 43 -16.99 14.82 -15.06
C ASP A 43 -15.79 14.49 -14.16
N LEU A 44 -15.11 13.35 -14.45
CA LEU A 44 -13.90 12.93 -13.76
C LEU A 44 -12.91 12.30 -14.73
N VAL A 45 -11.66 12.78 -14.70
CA VAL A 45 -10.50 12.08 -15.27
C VAL A 45 -9.63 11.56 -14.14
N VAL A 46 -9.31 10.27 -14.17
CA VAL A 46 -8.45 9.60 -13.17
C VAL A 46 -7.12 9.27 -13.81
N LEU A 47 -6.02 9.69 -13.20
CA LEU A 47 -4.66 9.36 -13.61
C LEU A 47 -4.11 8.23 -12.72
N GLY A 48 -4.03 7.03 -13.28
CA GLY A 48 -3.64 5.80 -12.59
C GLY A 48 -4.82 4.86 -12.32
N ALA A 49 -4.65 3.57 -12.63
CA ALA A 49 -5.65 2.50 -12.46
C ALA A 49 -5.33 1.54 -11.31
N GLY A 50 -4.51 1.98 -10.34
CA GLY A 50 -4.23 1.26 -9.10
C GLY A 50 -5.42 1.27 -8.13
N SER A 51 -5.20 0.79 -6.88
CA SER A 51 -6.28 0.63 -5.87
C SER A 51 -7.11 1.90 -5.65
N ALA A 52 -6.50 3.09 -5.62
CA ALA A 52 -7.24 4.34 -5.54
C ALA A 52 -8.01 4.62 -6.83
N GLY A 53 -7.34 4.49 -7.99
CA GLY A 53 -7.92 4.89 -9.26
C GLY A 53 -9.11 4.05 -9.68
N TYR A 54 -9.00 2.70 -9.66
CA TYR A 54 -10.12 1.87 -10.10
C TYR A 54 -11.32 1.93 -9.13
N VAL A 55 -11.05 1.97 -7.81
CA VAL A 55 -12.14 2.09 -6.81
C VAL A 55 -12.82 3.44 -6.91
N GLY A 56 -12.03 4.52 -7.03
CA GLY A 56 -12.58 5.86 -7.22
C GLY A 56 -13.39 5.99 -8.51
N ALA A 57 -12.90 5.44 -9.62
CA ALA A 57 -13.59 5.46 -10.90
C ALA A 57 -14.96 4.73 -10.86
N VAL A 58 -15.00 3.55 -10.26
CA VAL A 58 -16.25 2.79 -10.08
C VAL A 58 -17.22 3.60 -9.21
N ARG A 59 -16.74 4.12 -8.06
CA ARG A 59 -17.58 4.92 -7.17
C ARG A 59 -18.12 6.18 -7.84
N ALA A 60 -17.30 6.87 -8.63
CA ALA A 60 -17.73 8.05 -9.39
C ALA A 60 -18.84 7.72 -10.38
N SER A 61 -18.69 6.63 -11.11
CA SER A 61 -19.73 6.15 -12.03
C SER A 61 -21.03 5.80 -11.31
N GLU A 62 -20.97 5.13 -10.14
CA GLU A 62 -22.15 4.87 -9.31
C GLU A 62 -22.87 6.15 -8.86
N LEU A 63 -22.15 7.26 -8.79
CA LEU A 63 -22.69 8.59 -8.48
C LEU A 63 -23.16 9.37 -9.72
N GLY A 64 -23.16 8.71 -10.89
CA GLY A 64 -23.66 9.28 -12.14
C GLY A 64 -22.66 10.13 -12.92
N MET A 65 -21.36 10.11 -12.55
CA MET A 65 -20.33 10.84 -13.28
C MET A 65 -19.90 10.11 -14.54
N LYS A 66 -19.59 10.86 -15.61
CA LYS A 66 -18.89 10.36 -16.78
C LYS A 66 -17.40 10.29 -16.50
N VAL A 67 -16.84 9.06 -16.44
CA VAL A 67 -15.48 8.80 -15.94
C VAL A 67 -14.57 8.27 -17.03
N LEU A 68 -13.37 8.86 -17.12
CA LEU A 68 -12.24 8.36 -17.91
C LEU A 68 -11.08 8.02 -16.96
N VAL A 69 -10.49 6.84 -17.14
CA VAL A 69 -9.26 6.41 -16.46
C VAL A 69 -8.13 6.31 -17.48
N LEU A 70 -7.00 6.96 -17.19
CA LEU A 70 -5.77 6.88 -17.95
C LEU A 70 -4.70 6.17 -17.12
N ASP A 71 -4.12 5.09 -17.66
CA ASP A 71 -2.98 4.40 -17.05
C ASP A 71 -2.14 3.73 -18.16
N PRO A 72 -0.82 3.92 -18.21
CA PRO A 72 0.03 3.26 -19.22
C PRO A 72 0.23 1.77 -18.91
N GLY A 73 -0.04 1.31 -17.69
CA GLY A 73 0.09 -0.07 -17.25
C GLY A 73 -1.17 -0.90 -17.41
N GLU A 74 -1.27 -1.96 -16.62
CA GLU A 74 -2.44 -2.84 -16.57
C GLU A 74 -3.37 -2.44 -15.40
N LEU A 75 -4.68 -2.73 -15.54
CA LEU A 75 -5.68 -2.47 -14.50
C LEU A 75 -5.35 -3.17 -13.19
N GLY A 76 -5.37 -2.42 -12.08
CA GLY A 76 -5.07 -2.90 -10.74
C GLY A 76 -3.75 -2.38 -10.16
N GLY A 77 -2.87 -1.82 -11.00
CA GLY A 77 -1.65 -1.11 -10.58
C GLY A 77 -0.66 -1.98 -9.80
N THR A 78 0.17 -1.32 -8.99
CA THR A 78 1.27 -1.96 -8.25
C THR A 78 0.80 -3.10 -7.34
N CYS A 79 -0.26 -2.92 -6.57
CA CYS A 79 -0.73 -3.93 -5.62
C CYS A 79 -1.07 -5.26 -6.32
N LEU A 80 -1.75 -5.20 -7.44
CA LEU A 80 -2.18 -6.38 -8.19
C LEU A 80 -1.05 -7.04 -8.97
N HIS A 81 -0.19 -6.25 -9.64
CA HIS A 81 0.78 -6.79 -10.59
C HIS A 81 2.20 -6.93 -10.05
N GLN A 82 2.60 -6.07 -9.10
CA GLN A 82 4.00 -5.90 -8.68
C GLN A 82 4.15 -5.72 -7.16
N GLY A 83 3.15 -6.15 -6.37
CA GLY A 83 3.11 -5.93 -4.92
C GLY A 83 2.33 -7.02 -4.19
N CYS A 84 1.19 -6.63 -3.61
CA CYS A 84 0.44 -7.44 -2.66
C CYS A 84 0.12 -8.84 -3.17
N ILE A 85 -0.55 -8.94 -4.32
CA ILE A 85 -1.09 -10.22 -4.78
C ILE A 85 0.02 -11.23 -5.14
N PRO A 86 1.00 -10.90 -6.00
CA PRO A 86 2.07 -11.84 -6.32
C PRO A 86 2.94 -12.19 -5.09
N THR A 87 3.14 -11.25 -4.15
CA THR A 87 3.87 -11.53 -2.91
C THR A 87 3.11 -12.51 -2.01
N LYS A 88 1.78 -12.32 -1.85
CA LYS A 88 0.97 -13.22 -1.03
C LYS A 88 0.87 -14.61 -1.62
N VAL A 89 0.87 -14.76 -2.95
CA VAL A 89 1.02 -16.09 -3.59
C VAL A 89 2.34 -16.75 -3.20
N LEU A 90 3.45 -16.01 -3.20
CA LEU A 90 4.75 -16.57 -2.82
C LEU A 90 4.82 -16.93 -1.33
N LEU A 91 4.26 -16.10 -0.45
CA LEU A 91 4.19 -16.37 1.00
C LEU A 91 3.36 -17.62 1.29
N GLU A 92 2.18 -17.75 0.67
CA GLU A 92 1.32 -18.92 0.83
C GLU A 92 2.01 -20.21 0.37
N VAL A 93 2.72 -20.18 -0.77
CA VAL A 93 3.48 -21.33 -1.25
C VAL A 93 4.70 -21.60 -0.36
N GLY A 94 5.36 -20.55 0.14
CA GLY A 94 6.45 -20.66 1.11
C GLY A 94 6.01 -21.36 2.41
N GLY A 95 4.83 -20.99 2.94
CA GLY A 95 4.22 -21.66 4.08
C GLY A 95 4.02 -23.16 3.84
N ARG A 96 3.52 -23.55 2.66
CA ARG A 96 3.34 -24.98 2.29
C ARG A 96 4.65 -25.74 2.20
N LEU A 97 5.74 -25.11 1.77
CA LEU A 97 7.08 -25.74 1.75
C LEU A 97 7.60 -26.04 3.15
N ARG A 98 7.19 -25.26 4.15
CA ARG A 98 7.60 -25.40 5.56
C ARG A 98 6.76 -26.38 6.37
N VAL A 99 5.65 -26.89 5.83
CA VAL A 99 4.78 -27.86 6.52
C VAL A 99 5.55 -29.08 7.02
N CYS A 100 6.62 -29.48 6.31
CA CYS A 100 7.48 -30.58 6.75
C CYS A 100 8.26 -30.27 8.03
N ASP A 101 8.59 -29.01 8.25
CA ASP A 101 9.36 -28.59 9.41
C ASP A 101 8.50 -28.61 10.69
N GLU A 102 7.18 -28.49 10.54
CA GLU A 102 6.17 -28.45 11.61
C GLU A 102 5.58 -29.85 11.94
N GLY A 103 5.76 -30.82 11.06
CA GLY A 103 5.02 -32.10 11.11
C GLY A 103 5.43 -33.07 12.19
N SER A 104 6.65 -33.00 12.74
CA SER A 104 7.16 -34.00 13.70
C SER A 104 6.35 -34.07 14.99
N ASP A 105 5.88 -32.92 15.49
CA ASP A 105 5.12 -32.83 16.74
C ASP A 105 3.64 -33.28 16.60
N THR A 106 3.11 -33.29 15.38
CA THR A 106 1.72 -33.69 15.09
C THR A 106 1.58 -35.17 14.75
N GLY A 107 2.68 -35.91 14.67
CA GLY A 107 2.71 -37.32 14.28
C GLY A 107 2.59 -37.55 12.76
N VAL A 108 2.66 -36.46 11.96
CA VAL A 108 2.63 -36.59 10.49
C VAL A 108 4.04 -36.40 9.95
N SER A 109 4.47 -37.34 9.11
CA SER A 109 5.77 -37.28 8.41
C SER A 109 5.55 -36.89 6.95
N TYR A 110 6.27 -35.91 6.47
CA TYR A 110 6.23 -35.47 5.07
C TYR A 110 7.57 -35.76 4.39
N ALA A 111 7.54 -36.19 3.13
CA ALA A 111 8.71 -36.05 2.27
C ALA A 111 8.93 -34.55 1.99
N ARG A 112 10.19 -34.12 1.91
CA ARG A 112 10.49 -32.69 1.63
C ARG A 112 9.82 -32.28 0.31
N PRO A 113 8.96 -31.23 0.30
CA PRO A 113 8.28 -30.80 -0.92
C PRO A 113 9.29 -30.30 -1.95
N VAL A 114 8.99 -30.55 -3.22
CA VAL A 114 9.75 -30.05 -4.35
C VAL A 114 8.99 -28.90 -4.99
N LEU A 115 9.62 -27.74 -5.11
CA LEU A 115 9.05 -26.60 -5.77
C LEU A 115 9.21 -26.71 -7.30
N ASP A 116 8.11 -26.75 -8.02
CA ASP A 116 8.10 -26.55 -9.47
C ASP A 116 7.92 -25.06 -9.79
N ALA A 117 9.00 -24.40 -10.14
CA ALA A 117 9.02 -22.96 -10.42
C ALA A 117 8.11 -22.59 -11.60
N GLY A 118 8.00 -23.46 -12.62
CA GLY A 118 7.12 -23.21 -13.76
C GLY A 118 5.65 -23.18 -13.37
N ARG A 119 5.21 -24.16 -12.55
CA ARG A 119 3.84 -24.21 -12.02
C ARG A 119 3.54 -23.07 -11.07
N LEU A 120 4.49 -22.70 -10.21
CA LEU A 120 4.37 -21.53 -9.33
C LEU A 120 4.13 -20.25 -10.13
N ASN A 121 4.95 -20.02 -11.16
CA ASN A 121 4.80 -18.84 -12.02
C ASN A 121 3.48 -18.82 -12.78
N ALA A 122 3.04 -19.97 -13.30
CA ALA A 122 1.74 -20.10 -13.96
C ALA A 122 0.59 -19.78 -12.98
N PHE A 123 0.64 -20.31 -11.75
CA PHE A 123 -0.35 -20.03 -10.71
C PHE A 123 -0.39 -18.54 -10.34
N ARG A 124 0.79 -17.93 -10.06
CA ARG A 124 0.92 -16.51 -9.76
C ARG A 124 0.35 -15.65 -10.88
N LYS A 125 0.73 -15.91 -12.14
CA LYS A 125 0.24 -15.18 -13.30
C LYS A 125 -1.27 -15.33 -13.46
N SER A 126 -1.81 -16.55 -13.39
CA SER A 126 -3.25 -16.80 -13.54
C SER A 126 -4.08 -16.09 -12.47
N THR A 127 -3.57 -15.99 -11.24
CA THR A 127 -4.20 -15.28 -10.14
C THR A 127 -4.28 -13.77 -10.43
N VAL A 128 -3.17 -13.16 -10.85
CA VAL A 128 -3.11 -11.75 -11.23
C VAL A 128 -4.02 -11.45 -12.42
N ASP A 129 -3.93 -12.26 -13.48
CA ASP A 129 -4.72 -12.08 -14.70
C ASP A 129 -6.24 -12.20 -14.43
N ARG A 130 -6.63 -13.10 -13.52
CA ARG A 130 -8.04 -13.27 -13.13
C ARG A 130 -8.57 -12.02 -12.44
N LEU A 131 -7.81 -11.46 -11.50
CA LEU A 131 -8.21 -10.25 -10.78
C LEU A 131 -8.21 -9.01 -11.68
N SER A 132 -7.24 -8.86 -12.57
CA SER A 132 -7.19 -7.76 -13.55
C SER A 132 -8.40 -7.79 -14.48
N ARG A 133 -8.78 -8.99 -14.99
CA ARG A 133 -10.02 -9.16 -15.77
C ARG A 133 -11.27 -8.83 -14.97
N GLY A 134 -11.28 -9.11 -13.66
CA GLY A 134 -12.35 -8.69 -12.75
C GLY A 134 -12.53 -7.18 -12.71
N ILE A 135 -11.43 -6.42 -12.65
CA ILE A 135 -11.49 -4.95 -12.70
C ILE A 135 -11.99 -4.45 -14.06
N ALA A 136 -11.54 -5.06 -15.16
CA ALA A 136 -12.03 -4.71 -16.49
C ALA A 136 -13.55 -4.96 -16.63
N LEU A 137 -14.07 -6.03 -16.03
CA LEU A 137 -15.51 -6.31 -15.99
C LEU A 137 -16.26 -5.29 -15.13
N LEU A 138 -15.71 -4.87 -13.99
CA LEU A 138 -16.27 -3.80 -13.18
C LEU A 138 -16.38 -2.50 -13.97
N PHE A 139 -15.33 -2.10 -14.68
CA PHE A 139 -15.35 -0.91 -15.54
C PHE A 139 -16.44 -0.99 -16.61
N LYS A 140 -16.52 -2.13 -17.30
CA LYS A 140 -17.55 -2.37 -18.30
C LYS A 140 -18.96 -2.26 -17.71
N ASN A 141 -19.23 -2.88 -16.57
CA ASN A 141 -20.55 -2.89 -15.94
C ASN A 141 -20.98 -1.51 -15.42
N HIS A 142 -20.01 -0.66 -15.05
CA HIS A 142 -20.28 0.70 -14.57
C HIS A 142 -20.07 1.78 -15.64
N GLY A 143 -19.81 1.42 -16.90
CA GLY A 143 -19.63 2.40 -17.97
C GLY A 143 -18.38 3.29 -17.80
N VAL A 144 -17.37 2.84 -17.04
CA VAL A 144 -16.09 3.55 -16.90
C VAL A 144 -15.28 3.37 -18.18
N THR A 145 -14.87 4.46 -18.80
CA THR A 145 -13.96 4.42 -19.95
C THR A 145 -12.53 4.28 -19.47
N TYR A 146 -11.81 3.31 -20.00
CA TYR A 146 -10.39 3.11 -19.74
C TYR A 146 -9.58 3.27 -21.03
N ARG A 147 -8.47 4.00 -20.95
CA ARG A 147 -7.49 4.12 -22.04
C ARG A 147 -6.10 3.78 -21.52
N LYS A 148 -5.43 2.85 -22.17
CA LYS A 148 -4.04 2.50 -21.86
C LYS A 148 -3.12 3.59 -22.42
N ALA A 149 -3.02 4.68 -21.68
CA ALA A 149 -2.25 5.87 -22.05
C ALA A 149 -1.76 6.59 -20.80
N LYS A 150 -0.66 7.30 -20.93
CA LYS A 150 -0.20 8.22 -19.89
C LYS A 150 -0.99 9.53 -19.99
N GLY A 151 -1.34 10.09 -18.85
CA GLY A 151 -1.97 11.40 -18.74
C GLY A 151 -1.18 12.34 -17.83
N ARG A 152 -1.22 13.64 -18.13
CA ARG A 152 -0.65 14.70 -17.29
C ARG A 152 -1.54 15.92 -17.27
N LEU A 153 -1.41 16.75 -16.26
CA LEU A 153 -2.07 18.05 -16.19
C LEU A 153 -1.48 18.98 -17.27
N ASP A 154 -2.33 19.81 -17.86
CA ASP A 154 -1.96 20.77 -18.92
C ASP A 154 -2.69 22.12 -18.72
N GLY A 155 -2.86 22.54 -17.47
CA GLY A 155 -3.60 23.70 -17.04
C GLY A 155 -4.86 23.34 -16.25
N PRO A 156 -5.56 24.36 -15.67
CA PRO A 156 -6.75 24.15 -14.86
C PRO A 156 -7.86 23.39 -15.62
N GLY A 157 -8.31 22.25 -15.08
CA GLY A 157 -9.34 21.43 -15.69
C GLY A 157 -8.96 20.75 -17.01
N ILE A 158 -7.68 20.76 -17.37
CA ILE A 158 -7.18 20.15 -18.60
C ILE A 158 -6.22 19.00 -18.28
N VAL A 159 -6.47 17.85 -18.91
CA VAL A 159 -5.56 16.71 -18.93
C VAL A 159 -5.11 16.46 -20.36
N LEU A 160 -3.81 16.32 -20.57
CA LEU A 160 -3.25 15.88 -21.83
C LEU A 160 -3.03 14.35 -21.76
N GLN A 161 -3.71 13.61 -22.61
CA GLN A 161 -3.41 12.21 -22.87
C GLN A 161 -2.22 12.15 -23.82
N GLU A 162 -1.13 11.49 -23.43
CA GLU A 162 0.07 11.33 -24.24
C GLU A 162 -0.05 10.15 -25.21
N GLY A 163 0.60 10.25 -26.39
CA GLY A 163 0.63 9.21 -27.42
C GLY A 163 0.91 9.77 -28.80
N GLU A 164 0.73 8.96 -29.87
CA GLU A 164 0.90 9.34 -31.28
C GLU A 164 -0.19 10.31 -31.79
N GLY A 165 -0.61 11.22 -31.07
CA GLY A 165 -1.65 12.20 -31.27
C GLY A 165 -2.18 12.57 -29.90
N PRO A 166 -1.51 13.52 -29.22
CA PRO A 166 -1.93 13.92 -27.89
C PRO A 166 -3.35 14.50 -27.93
N VAL A 167 -4.20 14.05 -26.98
CA VAL A 167 -5.61 14.46 -26.89
C VAL A 167 -5.78 15.34 -25.66
N ARG A 168 -6.35 16.53 -25.85
CA ARG A 168 -6.74 17.40 -24.74
C ARG A 168 -8.11 16.97 -24.22
N LEU A 169 -8.19 16.78 -22.91
CA LEU A 169 -9.38 16.34 -22.20
C LEU A 169 -9.79 17.43 -21.22
N ARG A 170 -11.05 17.86 -21.27
CA ARG A 170 -11.63 18.74 -20.25
C ARG A 170 -12.24 17.92 -19.14
N ALA A 171 -11.88 18.20 -17.91
CA ALA A 171 -12.38 17.51 -16.73
C ALA A 171 -12.90 18.50 -15.71
N ARG A 172 -14.09 18.26 -15.18
CA ARG A 172 -14.59 18.99 -14.01
C ARG A 172 -13.74 18.73 -12.78
N ASN A 173 -13.40 17.45 -12.59
CA ASN A 173 -12.56 16.99 -11.51
C ASN A 173 -11.45 16.09 -12.07
N ILE A 174 -10.31 16.10 -11.41
CA ILE A 174 -9.17 15.24 -11.73
C ILE A 174 -8.74 14.52 -10.45
N LEU A 175 -8.63 13.19 -10.52
CA LEU A 175 -8.10 12.37 -9.43
C LEU A 175 -6.70 11.88 -9.80
N LEU A 176 -5.68 12.36 -9.09
CA LEU A 176 -4.31 11.90 -9.18
C LEU A 176 -4.14 10.65 -8.32
N ALA A 177 -3.94 9.48 -8.95
CA ALA A 177 -3.86 8.17 -8.32
C ALA A 177 -2.68 7.33 -8.85
N THR A 178 -1.58 7.98 -9.22
CA THR A 178 -0.41 7.38 -9.86
C THR A 178 0.45 6.52 -8.92
N GLY A 179 0.16 6.57 -7.61
CA GLY A 179 0.76 5.68 -6.63
C GLY A 179 2.22 5.99 -6.33
N SER A 180 3.01 4.92 -6.14
CA SER A 180 4.41 4.98 -5.75
C SER A 180 5.25 3.92 -6.45
N MET A 181 6.58 4.10 -6.41
CA MET A 181 7.60 3.17 -6.92
C MET A 181 8.61 2.81 -5.81
N PRO A 182 9.37 1.71 -5.94
CA PRO A 182 10.47 1.42 -5.01
C PRO A 182 11.43 2.60 -4.90
N ARG A 183 11.81 2.95 -3.65
CA ARG A 183 12.75 4.05 -3.39
C ARG A 183 14.15 3.65 -3.78
N LEU A 184 14.81 4.50 -4.55
CA LEU A 184 16.22 4.35 -4.88
C LEU A 184 17.08 4.57 -3.63
N LEU A 185 18.08 3.71 -3.47
CA LEU A 185 19.18 3.91 -2.52
C LEU A 185 20.42 4.27 -3.34
N PRO A 186 20.88 5.53 -3.35
CA PRO A 186 21.97 5.96 -4.23
C PRO A 186 23.26 5.15 -4.07
N ALA A 187 23.54 4.65 -2.85
CA ALA A 187 24.70 3.82 -2.58
C ALA A 187 24.58 2.40 -3.18
N ILE A 188 23.37 1.93 -3.48
CA ILE A 188 23.10 0.58 -4.01
C ILE A 188 22.03 0.70 -5.09
N PRO A 189 22.35 1.22 -6.30
CA PRO A 189 21.38 1.50 -7.35
C PRO A 189 20.86 0.22 -8.00
N PHE A 190 19.57 0.21 -8.33
CA PHE A 190 18.94 -0.90 -9.07
C PHE A 190 19.55 -1.07 -10.47
N ASP A 191 19.73 -2.33 -10.87
CA ASP A 191 20.12 -2.72 -12.24
C ASP A 191 19.21 -3.83 -12.81
N GLY A 192 18.27 -4.34 -12.00
CA GLY A 192 17.36 -5.41 -12.39
C GLY A 192 17.96 -6.81 -12.48
N SER A 193 19.25 -6.97 -12.16
CA SER A 193 19.97 -8.26 -12.23
C SER A 193 20.67 -8.62 -10.92
N LEU A 194 21.69 -7.89 -10.51
CA LEU A 194 22.42 -8.05 -9.26
C LEU A 194 21.74 -7.29 -8.11
N VAL A 195 21.31 -6.07 -8.38
CA VAL A 195 20.60 -5.22 -7.42
C VAL A 195 19.16 -5.05 -7.87
N LEU A 196 18.25 -5.58 -7.08
CA LEU A 196 16.84 -5.73 -7.40
C LEU A 196 15.97 -4.80 -6.55
N SER A 197 14.95 -4.24 -7.17
CA SER A 197 13.77 -3.76 -6.45
C SER A 197 12.82 -4.93 -6.12
N SER A 198 11.83 -4.68 -5.27
CA SER A 198 10.74 -5.66 -5.02
C SER A 198 10.00 -6.04 -6.31
N THR A 199 9.85 -5.10 -7.25
CA THR A 199 9.26 -5.34 -8.57
C THR A 199 10.11 -6.29 -9.41
N ASP A 200 11.43 -6.11 -9.42
CA ASP A 200 12.35 -6.96 -10.18
C ASP A 200 12.39 -8.37 -9.62
N LEU A 201 12.42 -8.50 -8.29
CA LEU A 201 12.40 -9.80 -7.63
C LEU A 201 11.10 -10.57 -7.93
N LEU A 202 9.95 -9.91 -7.96
CA LEU A 202 8.67 -10.53 -8.32
C LEU A 202 8.58 -10.94 -9.79
N ARG A 203 9.42 -10.41 -10.67
CA ARG A 203 9.50 -10.83 -12.08
C ARG A 203 10.36 -12.08 -12.29
N ARG A 204 11.17 -12.46 -11.30
CA ARG A 204 12.00 -13.66 -11.42
C ARG A 204 11.17 -14.93 -11.51
N GLU A 205 11.63 -15.84 -12.35
CA GLU A 205 11.00 -17.14 -12.55
C GLU A 205 11.51 -18.21 -11.58
N SER A 206 12.67 -17.98 -10.98
CA SER A 206 13.27 -18.87 -10.00
C SER A 206 14.00 -18.10 -8.92
N PHE A 207 14.12 -18.73 -7.75
CA PHE A 207 14.81 -18.21 -6.59
C PHE A 207 15.87 -19.22 -6.16
N ALA A 208 17.12 -18.84 -6.21
CA ALA A 208 18.25 -19.68 -5.80
C ALA A 208 19.46 -18.80 -5.45
N GLY A 209 20.35 -19.31 -4.61
CA GLY A 209 21.59 -18.65 -4.22
C GLY A 209 21.48 -17.83 -2.94
N ARG A 210 22.39 -16.88 -2.79
CA ARG A 210 22.57 -16.04 -1.60
C ARG A 210 21.97 -14.66 -1.85
N PHE A 211 21.09 -14.23 -0.96
CA PHE A 211 20.42 -12.94 -1.04
C PHE A 211 20.76 -12.05 0.16
N ALA A 212 21.07 -10.80 -0.11
CA ALA A 212 21.03 -9.74 0.88
C ALA A 212 19.78 -8.88 0.69
N ILE A 213 19.06 -8.65 1.75
CA ILE A 213 17.88 -7.75 1.78
C ILE A 213 18.28 -6.51 2.58
N VAL A 214 18.15 -5.33 1.99
CA VAL A 214 18.43 -4.04 2.62
C VAL A 214 17.10 -3.36 2.94
N GLY A 215 16.79 -3.27 4.24
CA GLY A 215 15.53 -2.73 4.78
C GLY A 215 14.70 -3.81 5.49
N GLY A 216 14.49 -3.67 6.79
CA GLY A 216 13.73 -4.57 7.67
C GLY A 216 12.27 -4.14 7.90
N GLY A 217 11.70 -3.36 6.99
CA GLY A 217 10.26 -3.05 6.96
C GLY A 217 9.42 -4.22 6.43
N ALA A 218 8.10 -4.01 6.27
CA ALA A 218 7.16 -5.06 5.86
C ALA A 218 7.59 -5.81 4.59
N ILE A 219 8.02 -5.08 3.55
CA ILE A 219 8.46 -5.68 2.28
C ILE A 219 9.70 -6.56 2.49
N GLY A 220 10.70 -6.05 3.22
CA GLY A 220 11.94 -6.81 3.48
C GLY A 220 11.68 -8.06 4.29
N CYS A 221 10.86 -8.00 5.34
CA CYS A 221 10.50 -9.13 6.18
C CYS A 221 9.69 -10.20 5.39
N GLU A 222 8.73 -9.79 4.56
CA GLU A 222 7.98 -10.72 3.71
C GLU A 222 8.88 -11.43 2.69
N PHE A 223 9.82 -10.72 2.06
CA PHE A 223 10.79 -11.35 1.16
C PHE A 223 11.83 -12.21 1.89
N ALA A 224 12.21 -11.86 3.11
CA ALA A 224 13.06 -12.72 3.93
C ALA A 224 12.37 -14.06 4.23
N GLU A 225 11.09 -14.03 4.55
CA GLU A 225 10.24 -15.22 4.72
C GLU A 225 10.20 -16.07 3.45
N ILE A 226 9.90 -15.44 2.29
CA ILE A 226 9.78 -16.11 0.99
C ILE A 226 11.10 -16.78 0.60
N LEU A 227 12.20 -16.02 0.59
CA LEU A 227 13.49 -16.49 0.11
C LEU A 227 14.02 -17.63 0.98
N SER A 228 13.90 -17.52 2.31
CA SER A 228 14.32 -18.59 3.21
C SER A 228 13.43 -19.84 3.09
N ALA A 229 12.11 -19.69 2.87
CA ALA A 229 11.21 -20.81 2.62
C ALA A 229 11.54 -21.55 1.30
N PHE A 230 12.03 -20.83 0.30
CA PHE A 230 12.44 -21.39 -0.98
C PHE A 230 13.88 -21.96 -0.95
N GLY A 231 14.54 -21.95 0.21
CA GLY A 231 15.87 -22.53 0.41
C GLY A 231 17.04 -21.63 0.02
N CYS A 232 16.81 -20.33 -0.16
CA CYS A 232 17.88 -19.36 -0.39
C CYS A 232 18.60 -19.04 0.92
N GLU A 233 19.92 -18.87 0.87
CA GLU A 233 20.68 -18.26 1.96
C GLU A 233 20.29 -16.76 2.03
N THR A 234 19.71 -16.34 3.16
CA THR A 234 19.06 -15.03 3.26
C THR A 234 19.66 -14.21 4.40
N HIS A 235 20.11 -12.99 4.07
CA HIS A 235 20.67 -12.02 5.00
C HIS A 235 19.80 -10.75 4.95
N LEU A 236 19.33 -10.29 6.10
CA LEU A 236 18.50 -9.09 6.24
C LEU A 236 19.24 -8.01 7.04
N PHE A 237 19.37 -6.83 6.46
CA PHE A 237 20.03 -5.66 7.04
C PHE A 237 19.03 -4.55 7.28
N GLU A 238 18.95 -4.07 8.52
CA GLU A 238 18.13 -2.95 8.92
C GLU A 238 18.97 -1.86 9.59
N ARG A 239 18.74 -0.61 9.21
CA ARG A 239 19.45 0.54 9.78
C ARG A 239 19.01 0.83 11.21
N GLU A 240 17.71 0.73 11.45
CA GLU A 240 17.13 0.95 12.78
C GLU A 240 17.48 -0.23 13.73
N PRO A 241 17.39 -0.03 15.05
CA PRO A 241 17.82 -1.05 16.03
C PRO A 241 16.90 -2.28 16.10
N ARG A 242 15.82 -2.32 15.31
CA ARG A 242 14.85 -3.43 15.28
C ARG A 242 14.19 -3.58 13.91
N LEU A 243 13.67 -4.75 13.62
CA LEU A 243 12.77 -4.95 12.48
C LEU A 243 11.45 -4.20 12.70
N LEU A 244 10.75 -3.89 11.59
CA LEU A 244 9.47 -3.18 11.60
C LEU A 244 9.52 -1.91 12.48
N PRO A 245 10.45 -0.97 12.23
CA PRO A 245 10.72 0.15 13.14
C PRO A 245 9.51 1.07 13.37
N THR A 246 8.50 1.03 12.50
CA THR A 246 7.25 1.79 12.60
C THR A 246 6.14 1.07 13.36
N GLU A 247 6.38 -0.18 13.76
CA GLU A 247 5.44 -0.98 14.53
C GLU A 247 5.83 -1.00 16.02
N ASP A 248 4.96 -1.60 16.82
CA ASP A 248 5.26 -1.81 18.24
C ASP A 248 6.58 -2.57 18.44
N PRO A 249 7.47 -2.13 19.37
CA PRO A 249 8.78 -2.71 19.56
C PRO A 249 8.79 -4.22 19.81
N GLU A 250 7.82 -4.72 20.55
CA GLU A 250 7.72 -6.15 20.86
C GLU A 250 7.40 -6.99 19.62
N LEU A 251 6.67 -6.43 18.65
CA LEU A 251 6.37 -7.12 17.39
C LEU A 251 7.64 -7.28 16.55
N GLY A 252 8.46 -6.23 16.47
CA GLY A 252 9.76 -6.29 15.76
C GLY A 252 10.66 -7.35 16.35
N ALA A 253 10.82 -7.36 17.68
CA ALA A 253 11.64 -8.34 18.39
C ALA A 253 11.11 -9.77 18.25
N ALA A 254 9.78 -9.96 18.31
CA ALA A 254 9.19 -11.28 18.13
C ALA A 254 9.37 -11.79 16.69
N LEU A 255 9.18 -10.95 15.68
CA LEU A 255 9.38 -11.33 14.28
C LEU A 255 10.85 -11.64 13.97
N GLU A 256 11.80 -10.87 14.51
CA GLU A 256 13.24 -11.13 14.38
C GLU A 256 13.59 -12.54 14.87
N LYS A 257 13.07 -12.91 16.04
CA LYS A 257 13.23 -14.25 16.59
C LYS A 257 12.65 -15.34 15.68
N GLU A 258 11.46 -15.13 15.12
CA GLU A 258 10.81 -16.10 14.23
C GLU A 258 11.57 -16.27 12.91
N LEU A 259 12.01 -15.17 12.28
CA LEU A 259 12.79 -15.23 11.04
C LEU A 259 14.19 -15.84 11.27
N SER A 260 14.83 -15.55 12.40
CA SER A 260 16.13 -16.14 12.74
C SER A 260 16.05 -17.68 12.89
N GLN A 261 14.96 -18.20 13.46
CA GLN A 261 14.71 -19.65 13.55
C GLN A 261 14.48 -20.31 12.19
N LYS A 262 14.10 -19.51 11.19
CA LYS A 262 13.96 -19.92 9.78
C LYS A 262 15.22 -19.72 8.95
N SER A 263 16.37 -19.65 9.62
CA SER A 263 17.70 -19.50 9.00
C SER A 263 17.89 -18.18 8.23
N VAL A 264 17.18 -17.11 8.60
CA VAL A 264 17.46 -15.77 8.12
C VAL A 264 18.54 -15.15 9.04
N SER A 265 19.68 -14.74 8.46
CA SER A 265 20.71 -14.00 9.17
C SER A 265 20.30 -12.52 9.24
N ILE A 266 20.04 -12.00 10.44
CA ILE A 266 19.54 -10.64 10.65
C ILE A 266 20.61 -9.78 11.31
N LYS A 267 20.77 -8.56 10.79
CA LYS A 267 21.59 -7.51 11.39
C LYS A 267 20.78 -6.21 11.43
N THR A 268 20.50 -5.75 12.64
CA THR A 268 19.84 -4.48 12.93
C THR A 268 20.88 -3.45 13.41
N GLY A 269 20.55 -2.18 13.46
CA GLY A 269 21.47 -1.11 13.82
C GLY A 269 22.61 -0.93 12.83
N VAL A 270 22.40 -1.25 11.55
CA VAL A 270 23.44 -1.12 10.52
C VAL A 270 23.62 0.35 10.16
N GLY A 271 24.67 0.98 10.64
CA GLY A 271 24.93 2.40 10.44
C GLY A 271 25.21 2.73 8.97
N ARG A 272 26.33 2.24 8.44
CA ARG A 272 26.71 2.41 7.03
C ARG A 272 26.88 1.06 6.36
N LEU A 273 26.15 0.83 5.29
CA LEU A 273 26.32 -0.33 4.44
C LEU A 273 27.07 0.09 3.16
N LEU A 274 28.22 -0.56 2.93
CA LEU A 274 29.03 -0.39 1.72
C LEU A 274 28.71 -1.50 0.74
N PHE A 275 28.67 -1.15 -0.54
CA PHE A 275 28.37 -2.07 -1.63
C PHE A 275 29.45 -1.96 -2.71
N GLU A 276 29.97 -3.11 -3.14
CA GLU A 276 30.89 -3.22 -4.25
C GLU A 276 30.45 -4.36 -5.18
N ARG A 277 30.57 -4.15 -6.49
CA ARG A 277 30.41 -5.21 -7.48
C ARG A 277 31.73 -5.97 -7.59
N LYS A 278 31.66 -7.29 -7.52
CA LYS A 278 32.81 -8.18 -7.73
C LYS A 278 32.50 -9.20 -8.82
N LYS A 279 33.53 -9.71 -9.47
CA LYS A 279 33.45 -10.88 -10.32
C LYS A 279 34.11 -12.04 -9.64
N GLN A 280 33.39 -13.14 -9.50
CA GLN A 280 33.93 -14.39 -8.97
C GLN A 280 33.53 -15.51 -9.95
N ASP A 281 34.51 -16.24 -10.46
CA ASP A 281 34.34 -17.34 -11.42
C ASP A 281 33.52 -16.97 -12.68
N GLY A 282 33.69 -15.73 -13.14
CA GLY A 282 32.97 -15.20 -14.30
C GLY A 282 31.57 -14.65 -14.03
N GLN A 283 31.03 -14.84 -12.82
CA GLN A 283 29.73 -14.31 -12.40
C GLN A 283 29.89 -13.00 -11.62
N GLU A 284 28.94 -12.07 -11.83
CA GLU A 284 28.85 -10.88 -10.98
C GLU A 284 28.26 -11.22 -9.65
N THR A 285 28.87 -10.71 -8.57
CA THR A 285 28.44 -10.85 -7.19
C THR A 285 28.46 -9.50 -6.48
N ALA A 286 27.68 -9.35 -5.42
CA ALA A 286 27.67 -8.19 -4.57
C ALA A 286 28.50 -8.47 -3.30
N PHE A 287 29.50 -7.65 -3.05
CA PHE A 287 30.20 -7.61 -1.78
C PHE A 287 29.59 -6.50 -0.92
N LEU A 288 29.14 -6.87 0.25
CA LEU A 288 28.56 -5.98 1.25
C LEU A 288 29.44 -5.96 2.49
N SER A 289 29.70 -4.79 3.03
CA SER A 289 30.36 -4.63 4.31
C SER A 289 29.76 -3.48 5.10
N GLY A 290 29.85 -3.56 6.42
CA GLY A 290 29.28 -2.56 7.29
C GLY A 290 29.64 -2.79 8.74
N GLN A 291 29.08 -1.96 9.61
CA GLN A 291 29.31 -2.00 11.05
C GLN A 291 27.95 -1.96 11.78
N THR A 292 27.88 -2.75 12.84
CA THR A 292 26.79 -2.74 13.83
C THR A 292 27.41 -2.54 15.22
N ASP A 293 26.60 -2.40 16.25
CA ASP A 293 27.07 -2.37 17.64
C ASP A 293 27.82 -3.65 18.04
N ASN A 294 27.58 -4.77 17.34
CA ASN A 294 28.22 -6.07 17.56
C ASN A 294 29.51 -6.26 16.75
N GLY A 295 29.99 -5.24 16.06
CA GLY A 295 31.24 -5.26 15.28
C GLY A 295 31.04 -5.15 13.77
N GLU A 296 32.17 -5.25 13.06
CA GLU A 296 32.19 -5.20 11.60
C GLU A 296 31.73 -6.52 10.98
N PHE A 297 31.17 -6.45 9.79
CA PHE A 297 30.81 -7.62 8.99
C PHE A 297 31.12 -7.40 7.51
N SER A 298 31.33 -8.50 6.81
CA SER A 298 31.36 -8.53 5.35
C SER A 298 30.80 -9.84 4.82
N LEU A 299 30.19 -9.80 3.65
CA LEU A 299 29.73 -10.98 2.95
C LEU A 299 29.64 -10.75 1.46
N THR A 300 29.65 -11.86 0.71
CA THR A 300 29.42 -11.86 -0.75
C THR A 300 28.13 -12.61 -1.04
N VAL A 301 27.24 -12.00 -1.82
CA VAL A 301 25.95 -12.57 -2.20
C VAL A 301 25.75 -12.53 -3.71
N ASP A 302 24.81 -13.32 -4.19
CA ASP A 302 24.49 -13.44 -5.61
C ASP A 302 23.47 -12.40 -6.06
N CYS A 303 22.69 -11.84 -5.12
CA CYS A 303 21.73 -10.76 -5.37
C CYS A 303 21.50 -9.89 -4.13
N VAL A 304 21.18 -8.62 -4.37
CA VAL A 304 20.74 -7.67 -3.34
C VAL A 304 19.34 -7.20 -3.65
N LEU A 305 18.41 -7.36 -2.70
CA LEU A 305 17.09 -6.73 -2.73
C LEU A 305 17.14 -5.44 -1.92
N VAL A 306 16.82 -4.31 -2.53
CA VAL A 306 16.68 -3.04 -1.82
C VAL A 306 15.21 -2.78 -1.52
N ALA A 307 14.84 -2.78 -0.23
CA ALA A 307 13.48 -2.66 0.29
C ALA A 307 13.34 -1.53 1.33
N VAL A 308 13.99 -0.37 1.06
CA VAL A 308 14.08 0.79 1.98
C VAL A 308 12.89 1.75 1.90
N GLY A 309 11.77 1.30 1.39
CA GLY A 309 10.53 2.07 1.27
C GLY A 309 10.17 2.40 -0.18
N ARG A 310 9.24 3.35 -0.33
CA ARG A 310 8.68 3.75 -1.63
C ARG A 310 8.69 5.25 -1.78
N SER A 311 8.73 5.74 -3.02
CA SER A 311 8.63 7.16 -3.39
C SER A 311 7.38 7.39 -4.24
N PRO A 312 6.65 8.52 -4.06
CA PRO A 312 5.48 8.81 -4.87
C PRO A 312 5.84 9.07 -6.33
N VAL A 313 4.93 8.76 -7.25
CA VAL A 313 5.09 9.01 -8.69
C VAL A 313 4.47 10.37 -9.01
N THR A 314 5.22 11.43 -8.81
CA THR A 314 4.83 12.83 -9.09
C THR A 314 5.50 13.39 -10.34
N GLU A 315 6.58 12.77 -10.79
CA GLU A 315 7.30 13.20 -11.98
C GLU A 315 6.44 13.09 -13.24
N SER A 316 6.59 14.05 -14.13
CA SER A 316 5.87 14.10 -15.42
C SER A 316 4.35 14.16 -15.31
N LEU A 317 3.79 14.56 -14.16
CA LEU A 317 2.35 14.78 -14.00
C LEU A 317 1.89 16.18 -14.45
N GLY A 318 2.82 17.08 -14.80
CA GLY A 318 2.49 18.45 -15.18
C GLY A 318 1.95 19.30 -14.02
N LEU A 319 2.32 18.98 -12.78
CA LEU A 319 1.83 19.63 -11.57
C LEU A 319 2.09 21.15 -11.60
N GLU A 320 3.22 21.55 -12.17
CA GLU A 320 3.64 22.95 -12.34
C GLU A 320 2.67 23.76 -13.21
N THR A 321 1.97 23.11 -14.15
CA THR A 321 1.01 23.77 -15.06
C THR A 321 -0.22 24.32 -14.36
N VAL A 322 -0.48 23.82 -13.14
CA VAL A 322 -1.59 24.23 -12.28
C VAL A 322 -1.10 24.88 -10.97
N GLY A 323 0.21 25.08 -10.82
CA GLY A 323 0.79 25.67 -9.60
C GLY A 323 0.79 24.71 -8.40
N LEU A 324 0.74 23.40 -8.63
CA LEU A 324 0.80 22.38 -7.59
C LEU A 324 2.25 21.86 -7.46
N PHE A 325 2.75 21.81 -6.24
CA PHE A 325 4.12 21.36 -5.96
C PHE A 325 4.13 20.27 -4.89
N PRO A 326 4.91 19.21 -5.09
CA PRO A 326 5.09 18.20 -4.07
C PRO A 326 5.73 18.75 -2.79
N GLY A 327 5.27 18.30 -1.64
CA GLY A 327 5.84 18.59 -0.33
C GLY A 327 7.02 17.68 0.03
N THR A 328 7.27 17.55 1.32
CA THR A 328 8.34 16.70 1.86
C THR A 328 8.23 15.26 1.36
N GLY A 329 9.34 14.70 0.90
CA GLY A 329 9.39 13.34 0.38
C GLY A 329 8.71 13.14 -0.99
N GLY A 330 8.30 14.23 -1.66
CA GLY A 330 7.67 14.20 -2.97
C GLY A 330 6.17 13.93 -2.95
N PHE A 331 5.51 13.86 -1.79
CA PHE A 331 4.08 13.62 -1.65
C PHE A 331 3.25 14.87 -1.88
N LEU A 332 2.00 14.68 -2.33
CA LEU A 332 1.05 15.77 -2.47
C LEU A 332 0.27 15.99 -1.18
N SER A 333 0.23 17.22 -0.70
CA SER A 333 -0.62 17.63 0.42
C SER A 333 -2.08 17.69 -0.04
N VAL A 334 -2.97 17.09 0.75
CA VAL A 334 -4.41 17.08 0.48
C VAL A 334 -5.21 17.41 1.74
N SER A 335 -6.41 17.94 1.54
CA SER A 335 -7.40 18.11 2.60
C SER A 335 -7.87 16.72 3.12
N PRO A 336 -8.58 16.65 4.25
CA PRO A 336 -9.20 15.41 4.73
C PRO A 336 -10.14 14.72 3.72
N CYS A 337 -10.65 15.49 2.75
CA CYS A 337 -11.48 14.98 1.65
C CYS A 337 -10.68 14.68 0.36
N GLY A 338 -9.34 14.74 0.41
CA GLY A 338 -8.48 14.40 -0.71
C GLY A 338 -8.26 15.52 -1.73
N GLU A 339 -8.82 16.72 -1.55
CA GLU A 339 -8.61 17.86 -2.45
C GLU A 339 -7.23 18.49 -2.21
N THR A 340 -6.53 18.83 -3.27
CA THR A 340 -5.26 19.55 -3.23
C THR A 340 -5.48 21.07 -3.02
N ALA A 341 -4.41 21.86 -3.05
CA ALA A 341 -4.53 23.32 -3.04
C ALA A 341 -5.18 23.90 -4.33
N VAL A 342 -5.36 23.08 -5.36
CA VAL A 342 -5.97 23.46 -6.64
C VAL A 342 -7.40 22.94 -6.69
N PRO A 343 -8.41 23.80 -6.74
CA PRO A 343 -9.82 23.40 -6.79
C PRO A 343 -10.11 22.44 -7.95
N GLY A 344 -10.85 21.37 -7.66
CA GLY A 344 -11.18 20.33 -8.63
C GLY A 344 -10.04 19.33 -8.92
N VAL A 345 -8.87 19.49 -8.30
CA VAL A 345 -7.75 18.51 -8.38
C VAL A 345 -7.61 17.80 -7.05
N TYR A 346 -7.79 16.49 -7.08
CA TYR A 346 -7.73 15.60 -5.92
C TYR A 346 -6.55 14.64 -6.04
N ALA A 347 -6.04 14.15 -4.91
CA ALA A 347 -5.06 13.07 -4.89
C ALA A 347 -5.43 12.02 -3.85
N ALA A 348 -5.19 10.75 -4.18
CA ALA A 348 -5.47 9.62 -3.29
C ALA A 348 -4.42 8.51 -3.43
N GLY A 349 -4.35 7.66 -2.41
CA GLY A 349 -3.41 6.55 -2.35
C GLY A 349 -2.01 6.99 -1.93
N ASP A 350 -1.00 6.28 -2.46
CA ASP A 350 0.40 6.51 -2.06
C ASP A 350 0.88 7.92 -2.41
N LEU A 351 0.31 8.52 -3.45
CA LEU A 351 0.66 9.87 -3.89
C LEU A 351 0.36 10.93 -2.81
N ALA A 352 -0.68 10.72 -2.01
CA ALA A 352 -1.09 11.59 -0.91
C ALA A 352 -0.34 11.31 0.42
N GLY A 353 0.65 10.43 0.41
CA GLY A 353 1.49 10.12 1.59
C GLY A 353 0.79 9.35 2.71
N GLY A 354 1.35 9.41 3.92
CA GLY A 354 0.92 8.61 5.06
C GLY A 354 1.23 7.12 4.89
N LEU A 355 0.33 6.24 5.35
CA LEU A 355 0.47 4.79 5.16
C LEU A 355 0.29 4.42 3.68
N LEU A 356 1.28 3.75 3.09
CA LEU A 356 1.26 3.34 1.67
C LEU A 356 0.60 1.96 1.53
N LEU A 357 -0.73 1.94 1.71
CA LEU A 357 -1.54 0.73 1.79
C LEU A 357 -2.72 0.78 0.82
N ALA A 358 -2.98 -0.34 0.14
CA ALA A 358 -4.02 -0.44 -0.89
C ALA A 358 -5.43 -0.12 -0.36
N HIS A 359 -5.79 -0.63 0.83
CA HIS A 359 -7.09 -0.39 1.45
C HIS A 359 -7.26 1.07 1.92
N LYS A 360 -6.19 1.73 2.41
CA LYS A 360 -6.20 3.18 2.65
C LYS A 360 -6.44 3.93 1.35
N ALA A 361 -5.73 3.57 0.29
CA ALA A 361 -5.86 4.19 -1.03
C ALA A 361 -7.30 4.11 -1.56
N SER A 362 -7.93 2.94 -1.45
CA SER A 362 -9.34 2.73 -1.83
C SER A 362 -10.28 3.61 -1.02
N ARG A 363 -10.11 3.68 0.30
CA ARG A 363 -10.97 4.51 1.16
C ARG A 363 -10.81 6.01 0.86
N GLN A 364 -9.56 6.48 0.68
CA GLN A 364 -9.30 7.87 0.30
C GLN A 364 -9.96 8.24 -1.02
N ALA A 365 -9.88 7.38 -2.03
CA ALA A 365 -10.49 7.61 -3.33
C ALA A 365 -12.02 7.71 -3.24
N VAL A 366 -12.67 6.84 -2.46
CA VAL A 366 -14.12 6.93 -2.21
C VAL A 366 -14.49 8.26 -1.58
N ILE A 367 -13.77 8.69 -0.54
CA ILE A 367 -14.00 9.98 0.13
C ILE A 367 -13.84 11.15 -0.85
N ALA A 368 -12.76 11.14 -1.64
CA ALA A 368 -12.52 12.19 -2.63
C ALA A 368 -13.66 12.29 -3.65
N VAL A 369 -14.08 11.17 -4.19
CA VAL A 369 -15.16 11.11 -5.19
C VAL A 369 -16.50 11.51 -4.60
N GLU A 370 -16.82 11.11 -3.38
CA GLU A 370 -18.06 11.53 -2.71
C GLU A 370 -18.05 13.04 -2.44
N SER A 371 -16.89 13.62 -2.10
CA SER A 371 -16.73 15.07 -1.99
C SER A 371 -16.93 15.77 -3.33
N MET A 372 -16.35 15.26 -4.42
CA MET A 372 -16.57 15.78 -5.79
C MET A 372 -18.06 15.79 -6.18
N ALA A 373 -18.80 14.79 -5.69
CA ALA A 373 -20.26 14.68 -5.92
C ALA A 373 -21.10 15.61 -5.02
N GLY A 374 -20.46 16.48 -4.23
CA GLY A 374 -21.15 17.38 -3.29
C GLY A 374 -21.71 16.69 -2.04
N ARG A 375 -21.27 15.47 -1.74
CA ARG A 375 -21.57 14.79 -0.48
C ARG A 375 -20.62 15.24 0.60
N SER A 376 -20.97 14.98 1.85
CA SER A 376 -20.14 15.29 3.03
C SER A 376 -19.67 13.98 3.67
N PRO A 377 -18.71 13.26 3.04
CA PRO A 377 -18.22 12.02 3.61
C PRO A 377 -17.44 12.29 4.90
N SER A 378 -17.51 11.37 5.86
CA SER A 378 -16.61 11.42 7.01
C SER A 378 -15.17 11.23 6.53
N PRO A 379 -14.23 12.11 6.94
CA PRO A 379 -12.82 11.94 6.65
C PRO A 379 -12.32 10.57 7.11
N TYR A 380 -11.31 10.04 6.44
CA TYR A 380 -10.68 8.83 6.96
C TYR A 380 -9.83 9.16 8.17
N ASP A 381 -9.83 8.24 9.13
CA ASP A 381 -9.03 8.35 10.34
C ASP A 381 -7.77 7.48 10.17
N PRO A 382 -6.57 8.07 10.10
CA PRO A 382 -5.33 7.33 9.92
C PRO A 382 -5.03 6.35 11.06
N THR A 383 -5.55 6.60 12.26
CA THR A 383 -5.36 5.71 13.42
C THR A 383 -6.17 4.42 13.30
N ARG A 384 -7.17 4.36 12.40
CA ARG A 384 -8.01 3.19 12.18
C ARG A 384 -7.69 2.43 10.90
N ILE A 385 -6.49 2.60 10.37
CA ILE A 385 -6.03 1.85 9.19
C ILE A 385 -5.21 0.65 9.65
N PRO A 386 -5.69 -0.59 9.46
CA PRO A 386 -4.93 -1.78 9.81
C PRO A 386 -3.64 -1.89 9.00
N ARG A 387 -2.58 -2.33 9.63
CA ARG A 387 -1.30 -2.68 9.02
C ARG A 387 -1.08 -4.18 9.23
N VAL A 388 -0.64 -4.86 8.19
CA VAL A 388 -0.39 -6.31 8.23
C VAL A 388 0.93 -6.61 7.52
N VAL A 389 1.78 -7.40 8.15
CA VAL A 389 2.94 -8.07 7.54
C VAL A 389 2.61 -9.55 7.47
N TYR A 390 2.56 -10.10 6.27
CA TYR A 390 2.05 -11.45 5.98
C TYR A 390 3.12 -12.53 6.11
N THR A 391 4.00 -12.39 7.11
CA THR A 391 4.91 -13.45 7.51
C THR A 391 4.13 -14.58 8.21
N HIS A 392 4.79 -15.69 8.51
CA HIS A 392 4.26 -16.77 9.35
C HIS A 392 5.13 -16.86 10.62
N PRO A 393 4.65 -16.38 11.79
CA PRO A 393 3.32 -15.79 12.06
C PRO A 393 3.14 -14.41 11.44
N GLU A 394 1.87 -14.01 11.21
CA GLU A 394 1.50 -12.67 10.76
C GLU A 394 1.76 -11.64 11.85
N VAL A 395 2.16 -10.43 11.45
CA VAL A 395 2.23 -9.26 12.34
C VAL A 395 1.14 -8.28 11.97
N VAL A 396 0.36 -7.86 12.96
CA VAL A 396 -0.75 -6.93 12.77
C VAL A 396 -0.68 -5.76 13.74
N SER A 397 -1.08 -4.60 13.26
CA SER A 397 -1.20 -3.38 14.06
C SER A 397 -2.34 -2.50 13.57
N ILE A 398 -3.04 -1.86 14.48
CA ILE A 398 -3.98 -0.78 14.22
C ILE A 398 -3.92 0.20 15.38
N GLY A 399 -4.02 1.49 15.12
CA GLY A 399 -4.00 2.53 16.13
C GLY A 399 -2.64 2.84 16.70
N LEU A 400 -2.63 3.42 17.89
CA LEU A 400 -1.46 3.89 18.59
C LEU A 400 -0.81 2.75 19.39
N THR A 401 0.50 2.72 19.39
CA THR A 401 1.26 1.97 20.40
C THR A 401 1.15 2.67 21.77
N ARG A 402 1.50 1.97 22.84
CA ARG A 402 1.60 2.58 24.17
C ARG A 402 2.51 3.80 24.16
N GLU A 403 3.71 3.66 23.59
CA GLU A 403 4.71 4.73 23.52
C GLU A 403 4.20 5.97 22.75
N GLU A 404 3.44 5.74 21.66
CA GLU A 404 2.83 6.83 20.88
C GLU A 404 1.73 7.53 21.68
N ALA A 405 0.86 6.78 22.35
CA ALA A 405 -0.20 7.33 23.18
C ALA A 405 0.38 8.15 24.36
N GLU A 406 1.39 7.61 25.05
CA GLU A 406 2.06 8.31 26.17
C GLU A 406 2.77 9.59 25.68
N ARG A 407 3.35 9.57 24.47
CA ARG A 407 3.99 10.75 23.85
C ARG A 407 2.98 11.83 23.48
N GLU A 408 1.73 11.43 23.19
CA GLU A 408 0.60 12.36 23.01
C GLU A 408 0.02 12.86 24.36
N GLY A 409 0.59 12.46 25.50
CA GLY A 409 0.14 12.86 26.83
C GLY A 409 -1.09 12.09 27.32
N ARG A 410 -1.42 10.96 26.72
CA ARG A 410 -2.54 10.11 27.14
C ARG A 410 -2.10 9.17 28.25
N SER A 411 -2.95 9.00 29.27
CA SER A 411 -2.80 7.94 30.25
C SER A 411 -3.42 6.66 29.69
N VAL A 412 -2.62 5.59 29.64
CA VAL A 412 -3.04 4.35 28.99
C VAL A 412 -2.65 3.12 29.82
N ARG A 413 -3.45 2.08 29.68
CA ARG A 413 -3.14 0.73 30.16
C ARG A 413 -3.15 -0.24 28.98
N GLU A 414 -2.51 -1.39 29.16
CA GLU A 414 -2.50 -2.47 28.19
C GLU A 414 -3.20 -3.70 28.74
N GLY A 415 -3.91 -4.40 27.87
CA GLY A 415 -4.32 -5.77 28.09
C GLY A 415 -3.56 -6.67 27.14
N ARG A 416 -3.21 -7.88 27.57
CA ARG A 416 -2.37 -8.81 26.82
C ARG A 416 -2.83 -10.25 26.97
N PHE A 417 -2.77 -10.99 25.85
CA PHE A 417 -3.03 -12.42 25.88
C PHE A 417 -2.02 -13.20 25.04
N PRO A 418 -1.28 -14.18 25.63
CA PRO A 418 -0.33 -15.00 24.91
C PRO A 418 -1.05 -16.12 24.13
N LEU A 419 -0.70 -16.35 22.87
CA LEU A 419 -1.32 -17.40 22.05
C LEU A 419 -1.02 -18.82 22.54
N LEU A 420 -0.02 -18.98 23.39
CA LEU A 420 0.22 -20.25 24.12
C LEU A 420 -0.97 -20.68 24.98
N ALA A 421 -1.82 -19.75 25.42
CA ALA A 421 -3.04 -20.02 26.16
C ALA A 421 -4.30 -20.13 25.29
N ASN A 422 -4.19 -19.92 23.96
CA ASN A 422 -5.31 -20.02 23.03
C ASN A 422 -5.47 -21.44 22.49
N GLY A 423 -6.64 -22.06 22.74
CA GLY A 423 -6.92 -23.44 22.35
C GLY A 423 -6.76 -23.69 20.83
N ARG A 424 -7.23 -22.77 20.00
CA ARG A 424 -7.10 -22.91 18.53
C ARG A 424 -5.65 -22.86 18.07
N SER A 425 -4.86 -21.92 18.58
CA SER A 425 -3.43 -21.81 18.28
C SER A 425 -2.68 -23.10 18.66
N LEU A 426 -3.02 -23.69 19.81
CA LEU A 426 -2.44 -24.98 20.23
C LEU A 426 -2.82 -26.11 19.28
N THR A 427 -4.07 -26.21 18.82
CA THR A 427 -4.48 -27.26 17.87
C THR A 427 -3.80 -27.13 16.50
N MET A 428 -3.32 -25.96 16.14
CA MET A 428 -2.56 -25.69 14.92
C MET A 428 -1.05 -25.90 15.10
N GLY A 429 -0.57 -26.26 16.29
CA GLY A 429 0.86 -26.29 16.60
C GLY A 429 1.53 -24.92 16.71
N GLN A 430 0.78 -23.83 16.55
CA GLN A 430 1.29 -22.46 16.53
C GLN A 430 1.18 -21.81 17.90
N ARG A 431 2.16 -22.09 18.74
CA ARG A 431 2.15 -21.73 20.18
C ARG A 431 2.74 -20.34 20.46
N ARG A 432 3.34 -19.70 19.46
CA ARG A 432 4.07 -18.44 19.65
C ARG A 432 3.23 -17.27 19.20
N GLY A 433 3.45 -16.16 19.92
CA GLY A 433 2.78 -14.92 19.63
C GLY A 433 1.90 -14.42 20.78
N PHE A 434 1.32 -13.28 20.56
CA PHE A 434 0.46 -12.60 21.51
C PHE A 434 -0.43 -11.59 20.78
N ILE A 435 -1.49 -11.17 21.46
CA ILE A 435 -2.28 -9.99 21.13
C ILE A 435 -2.21 -9.06 22.34
N LYS A 436 -2.05 -7.76 22.07
CA LYS A 436 -2.18 -6.71 23.07
C LYS A 436 -3.03 -5.56 22.55
N ASN A 437 -3.69 -4.86 23.44
CA ASN A 437 -4.46 -3.67 23.17
C ASN A 437 -4.01 -2.52 24.07
N VAL A 438 -4.19 -1.30 23.57
CA VAL A 438 -3.90 -0.04 24.27
C VAL A 438 -5.22 0.64 24.55
N ILE A 439 -5.54 0.84 25.84
CA ILE A 439 -6.80 1.40 26.32
C ILE A 439 -6.52 2.71 27.02
N GLU A 440 -7.25 3.78 26.66
CA GLU A 440 -7.15 5.08 27.31
C GLU A 440 -7.88 5.06 28.64
N GLU A 441 -7.18 5.43 29.71
CA GLU A 441 -7.77 5.57 31.04
C GLU A 441 -8.76 6.72 31.11
N GLY A 442 -9.85 6.53 31.82
CA GLY A 442 -10.91 7.51 31.99
C GLY A 442 -11.93 7.57 30.86
N THR A 443 -11.54 7.39 29.62
CA THR A 443 -12.47 7.32 28.48
C THR A 443 -12.86 5.91 28.09
N GLU A 444 -12.08 4.92 28.50
CA GLU A 444 -12.25 3.49 28.17
C GLU A 444 -12.24 3.23 26.63
N ARG A 445 -11.56 4.09 25.88
CA ARG A 445 -11.44 3.92 24.43
C ARG A 445 -10.28 3.03 24.08
N VAL A 446 -10.49 2.11 23.14
CA VAL A 446 -9.40 1.34 22.54
C VAL A 446 -8.66 2.25 21.56
N LEU A 447 -7.40 2.56 21.86
CA LEU A 447 -6.53 3.40 21.04
C LEU A 447 -5.71 2.60 20.04
N GLY A 448 -5.44 1.33 20.33
CA GLY A 448 -4.67 0.48 19.43
C GLY A 448 -4.78 -1.00 19.78
N MET A 449 -4.43 -1.83 18.78
CA MET A 449 -4.25 -3.26 18.94
C MET A 449 -3.06 -3.71 18.10
N HIS A 450 -2.21 -4.54 18.70
CA HIS A 450 -0.97 -5.03 18.11
C HIS A 450 -0.85 -6.52 18.40
N GLY A 451 -0.37 -7.30 17.42
CA GLY A 451 -0.26 -8.74 17.64
C GLY A 451 0.69 -9.41 16.62
N ILE A 452 1.18 -10.57 17.04
CA ILE A 452 1.90 -11.50 16.18
C ILE A 452 1.33 -12.90 16.42
N GLY A 453 0.94 -13.59 15.33
CA GLY A 453 0.31 -14.90 15.43
C GLY A 453 -0.36 -15.34 14.13
N PRO A 454 -0.97 -16.54 14.12
CA PRO A 454 -1.67 -17.04 12.94
C PRO A 454 -3.00 -16.32 12.70
N HIS A 455 -3.32 -16.06 11.44
CA HIS A 455 -4.63 -15.54 11.01
C HIS A 455 -5.11 -14.25 11.68
N LEU A 456 -4.19 -13.44 12.22
CA LEU A 456 -4.54 -12.20 12.91
C LEU A 456 -5.06 -11.15 11.91
N SER A 457 -4.64 -11.19 10.65
CA SER A 457 -5.11 -10.29 9.60
C SER A 457 -6.62 -10.31 9.44
N GLU A 458 -7.25 -11.49 9.59
CA GLU A 458 -8.67 -11.68 9.37
C GLU A 458 -9.56 -11.00 10.43
N MET A 459 -9.04 -10.72 11.62
CA MET A 459 -9.80 -10.06 12.69
C MET A 459 -9.67 -8.52 12.67
N MET A 460 -8.74 -7.97 11.88
CA MET A 460 -8.43 -6.53 11.89
C MET A 460 -9.59 -5.65 11.45
N GLY A 461 -10.47 -6.15 10.58
CA GLY A 461 -11.69 -5.43 10.17
C GLY A 461 -12.66 -5.20 11.33
N GLY A 462 -12.87 -6.22 12.17
CA GLY A 462 -13.68 -6.11 13.38
C GLY A 462 -13.08 -5.14 14.40
N MET A 463 -11.75 -5.15 14.52
CA MET A 463 -11.02 -4.23 15.40
C MET A 463 -11.14 -2.78 14.94
N ALA A 464 -10.99 -2.53 13.65
CA ALA A 464 -11.16 -1.19 13.07
C ALA A 464 -12.58 -0.63 13.28
N LEU A 465 -13.59 -1.51 13.22
CA LEU A 465 -14.98 -1.16 13.55
C LEU A 465 -15.13 -0.78 15.03
N ALA A 466 -14.64 -1.61 15.93
CA ALA A 466 -14.75 -1.38 17.38
C ALA A 466 -14.06 -0.08 17.80
N MET A 467 -12.86 0.19 17.30
CA MET A 467 -12.15 1.47 17.54
C MET A 467 -12.91 2.69 17.00
N GLY A 468 -13.86 2.50 16.10
CA GLY A 468 -14.73 3.55 15.57
C GLY A 468 -15.90 3.90 16.50
N LEU A 469 -16.19 3.09 17.50
CA LEU A 469 -17.30 3.25 18.43
C LEU A 469 -16.83 3.88 19.75
N SER A 470 -17.67 4.73 20.33
CA SER A 470 -17.38 5.34 21.63
C SER A 470 -17.37 4.32 22.77
N ASP A 471 -18.14 3.24 22.63
CA ASP A 471 -18.29 2.12 23.57
C ASP A 471 -17.61 0.83 23.05
N GLY A 472 -16.62 0.96 22.14
CA GLY A 472 -16.01 -0.17 21.46
C GLY A 472 -15.35 -1.20 22.37
N LEU A 473 -14.77 -0.77 23.50
CA LEU A 473 -14.21 -1.67 24.50
C LEU A 473 -15.29 -2.59 25.10
N SER A 474 -16.39 -2.00 25.59
CA SER A 474 -17.51 -2.76 26.15
C SER A 474 -18.13 -3.70 25.12
N ARG A 475 -18.30 -3.23 23.88
CA ARG A 475 -18.82 -4.07 22.79
C ARG A 475 -17.94 -5.28 22.50
N LEU A 476 -16.64 -5.11 22.51
CA LEU A 476 -15.72 -6.24 22.34
C LEU A 476 -15.80 -7.21 23.49
N ALA A 477 -15.87 -6.72 24.74
CA ALA A 477 -15.98 -7.55 25.93
C ALA A 477 -17.30 -8.34 26.00
N GLU A 478 -18.39 -7.77 25.48
CA GLU A 478 -19.72 -8.42 25.45
C GLU A 478 -19.92 -9.33 24.22
N THR A 479 -19.00 -9.27 23.24
CA THR A 479 -19.13 -10.04 22.01
C THR A 479 -18.90 -11.52 22.29
N VAL A 480 -19.79 -12.37 21.78
CA VAL A 480 -19.63 -13.83 21.81
C VAL A 480 -18.76 -14.27 20.66
N PHE A 481 -17.55 -14.74 20.93
CA PHE A 481 -16.65 -15.30 19.96
C PHE A 481 -16.89 -16.80 19.76
N PRO A 482 -16.82 -17.32 18.51
CA PRO A 482 -16.95 -18.76 18.30
C PRO A 482 -15.76 -19.52 18.92
N HIS A 483 -16.04 -20.69 19.50
CA HIS A 483 -15.03 -21.56 20.14
C HIS A 483 -14.80 -22.85 19.36
N PRO A 484 -13.53 -23.33 19.14
CA PRO A 484 -12.29 -22.60 19.41
C PRO A 484 -11.85 -21.76 18.21
N THR A 485 -11.43 -20.53 18.43
CA THR A 485 -10.89 -19.64 17.39
C THR A 485 -9.68 -18.84 17.89
N VAL A 486 -8.86 -18.34 16.98
CA VAL A 486 -7.78 -17.40 17.32
C VAL A 486 -8.37 -16.05 17.77
N SER A 487 -9.56 -15.69 17.30
CA SER A 487 -10.24 -14.44 17.65
C SER A 487 -10.57 -14.33 19.14
N GLU A 488 -10.73 -15.46 19.87
CA GLU A 488 -10.88 -15.45 21.33
C GLU A 488 -9.67 -14.81 22.03
N ALA A 489 -8.48 -14.89 21.44
CA ALA A 489 -7.29 -14.24 22.02
C ALA A 489 -7.41 -12.70 22.03
N LEU A 490 -8.15 -12.10 21.08
CA LEU A 490 -8.49 -10.69 21.13
C LEU A 490 -9.43 -10.38 22.30
N HIS A 491 -10.47 -11.19 22.49
CA HIS A 491 -11.41 -11.05 23.59
C HIS A 491 -10.71 -11.14 24.96
N GLU A 492 -9.87 -12.16 25.15
CA GLU A 492 -9.10 -12.34 26.37
C GLU A 492 -8.15 -11.16 26.67
N ALA A 493 -7.49 -10.63 25.63
CA ALA A 493 -6.66 -9.44 25.78
C ALA A 493 -7.49 -8.20 26.19
N ILE A 494 -8.70 -8.05 25.67
CA ILE A 494 -9.62 -6.97 26.08
C ILE A 494 -10.03 -7.14 27.56
N LEU A 495 -10.39 -8.35 27.97
CA LEU A 495 -10.77 -8.62 29.40
C LEU A 495 -9.58 -8.38 30.32
N ASP A 496 -8.36 -8.78 29.96
CA ASP A 496 -7.16 -8.50 30.75
C ASP A 496 -6.93 -6.99 30.93
N GLY A 497 -7.09 -6.21 29.86
CA GLY A 497 -6.98 -4.74 29.89
C GLY A 497 -8.08 -4.08 30.76
N MET A 498 -9.29 -4.61 30.76
CA MET A 498 -10.37 -4.12 31.66
C MET A 498 -10.05 -4.42 33.13
N ALA A 499 -9.64 -5.65 33.42
CA ALA A 499 -9.27 -6.05 34.80
C ALA A 499 -8.07 -5.25 35.33
N ALA A 500 -7.15 -4.83 34.49
CA ALA A 500 -6.05 -3.95 34.88
C ALA A 500 -6.53 -2.55 35.33
N GLY A 501 -7.61 -2.04 34.73
CA GLY A 501 -8.25 -0.77 35.17
C GLY A 501 -9.05 -0.83 36.46
N GLU A 502 -9.54 -2.01 36.85
CA GLU A 502 -10.30 -2.22 38.07
C GLU A 502 -9.42 -2.39 39.32
N LYS A 503 -8.12 -2.64 39.16
CA LYS A 503 -7.21 -2.76 40.32
C LYS A 503 -7.03 -1.39 40.97
N PRO A 504 -7.35 -1.22 42.27
CA PRO A 504 -7.08 0.03 42.95
C PRO A 504 -5.58 0.33 42.85
N SER A 505 -5.23 1.57 42.48
CA SER A 505 -3.85 2.05 42.52
C SER A 505 -3.26 1.66 43.89
N SER A 506 -2.18 0.87 43.87
CA SER A 506 -1.51 0.42 45.08
C SER A 506 -1.32 1.61 46.03
N PRO A 507 -1.74 1.55 47.30
CA PRO A 507 -1.55 2.67 48.21
C PRO A 507 -0.05 2.95 48.29
N GLY A 508 0.34 4.15 47.82
CA GLY A 508 1.73 4.57 47.82
C GLY A 508 2.33 4.28 49.21
N LYS A 509 3.46 3.64 49.23
CA LYS A 509 4.27 3.50 50.44
C LYS A 509 4.45 4.90 51.03
N ARG A 510 3.63 5.23 52.03
CA ARG A 510 3.95 6.36 52.89
C ARG A 510 5.14 5.91 53.73
N GLY A 511 6.31 6.40 53.34
CA GLY A 511 7.50 6.37 54.15
C GLY A 511 7.65 7.66 54.88
#